data_78f0dedf06cc16b8b6c3a8ae1a187282
#
_entry.id   78f0dedf06cc16b8b6c3a8ae1a187282
#
_cell.length_a   1.000
_cell.length_b   1.000
_cell.length_c   1.000
_cell.angle_alpha   90.00
_cell.angle_beta   90.00
_cell.angle_gamma   90.00
#
_symmetry.space_group_name_H-M   'P 1'
#
loop_
_entity.id
_entity.type
_entity.pdbx_description
1 polymer ?
#
loop_
_entity_poly.entity_id
_entity_poly.type
_entity_poly.pdbx_seq_one_letter_code
_entity_poly.pdbx_strand_id
1 'polypeptide(L)'
;MTRFQGMQEDAGEESGTGTDECLTENETEEVDYSGFDLVAAMKEAGIEVLCLDECHHLRSEWWKALEEFKKQVDNLKIIALTATPPYDSTPAMWTRYMNMCGEIDEEITIPELVKEGSLCPHQDYVYFNYPTKEEEQEVRRFQERSKAMTEKLMQDTQFFTYVRSHKGLSGQLSDDLLLDNPAYLASLLIYLQSKNVAFPSRLQRLLGAKKLPSMNVQWMERLLQGFLYDDVDSYLCDKVYRELLIADLKSSGLIEKKKVVMTKSAAVEKMLTNSLGKCNSIRDIVFH
;
A
#
# COMPACT_ATOMS: atom_id res chain seq x y z
N MET A 1 -1.59 -29.31 -18.77
CA MET A 1 -1.83 -28.39 -19.88
C MET A 1 -2.19 -27.02 -19.28
N THR A 2 -1.20 -26.21 -19.02
CA THR A 2 -1.39 -24.86 -18.50
C THR A 2 -1.52 -23.93 -19.69
N ARG A 3 -2.74 -23.48 -19.98
CA ARG A 3 -3.01 -22.49 -21.02
C ARG A 3 -2.48 -21.15 -20.54
N PHE A 4 -1.55 -20.57 -21.26
CA PHE A 4 -1.33 -19.13 -21.24
C PHE A 4 -2.55 -18.47 -21.89
N GLN A 5 -3.58 -18.17 -21.09
CA GLN A 5 -4.66 -17.29 -21.52
C GLN A 5 -4.16 -15.86 -21.39
N GLY A 6 -4.26 -15.12 -22.50
CA GLY A 6 -3.82 -13.75 -22.60
C GLY A 6 -4.34 -12.89 -21.46
N MET A 7 -3.44 -12.18 -20.83
CA MET A 7 -3.72 -11.17 -19.83
C MET A 7 -4.45 -10.03 -20.51
N GLN A 8 -5.73 -9.84 -20.19
CA GLN A 8 -6.40 -8.57 -20.44
C GLN A 8 -5.79 -7.55 -19.48
N GLU A 9 -5.29 -6.48 -20.06
CA GLU A 9 -4.73 -5.33 -19.38
C GLU A 9 -5.80 -4.64 -18.56
N ASP A 10 -5.60 -4.58 -17.25
CA ASP A 10 -6.30 -3.63 -16.40
C ASP A 10 -5.53 -2.30 -16.50
N ALA A 11 -5.90 -1.51 -17.50
CA ALA A 11 -5.34 -0.20 -17.75
C ALA A 11 -5.86 0.77 -16.70
N GLY A 12 -5.03 1.10 -15.72
CA GLY A 12 -5.16 2.33 -14.94
C GLY A 12 -4.94 3.53 -15.86
N GLU A 13 -5.97 4.33 -16.08
CA GLU A 13 -5.94 5.55 -16.89
C GLU A 13 -4.91 6.55 -16.33
N GLU A 14 -3.80 6.70 -17.03
CA GLU A 14 -2.99 7.92 -16.98
C GLU A 14 -3.39 8.81 -18.17
N SER A 15 -4.10 9.88 -17.86
CA SER A 15 -4.42 10.94 -18.81
C SER A 15 -3.19 11.81 -19.10
N GLY A 16 -2.47 11.50 -20.14
CA GLY A 16 -1.46 12.37 -20.75
C GLY A 16 -1.96 12.89 -22.10
N THR A 17 -2.31 14.19 -22.17
CA THR A 17 -2.60 14.87 -23.44
C THR A 17 -1.30 15.09 -24.21
N GLY A 18 -1.06 14.28 -25.20
CA GLY A 18 -0.02 14.46 -26.22
C GLY A 18 -0.66 14.35 -27.60
N THR A 19 -0.41 15.36 -28.42
CA THR A 19 -0.92 15.57 -29.77
C THR A 19 -0.72 14.39 -30.70
N ASP A 20 -1.82 13.97 -31.30
CA ASP A 20 -1.99 12.95 -32.31
C ASP A 20 -1.21 13.29 -33.59
N GLU A 21 -0.13 12.56 -33.88
CA GLU A 21 0.35 12.37 -35.25
C GLU A 21 -0.09 10.98 -35.68
N CYS A 22 -1.02 10.98 -36.62
CA CYS A 22 -1.57 9.82 -37.32
C CYS A 22 -0.46 8.98 -37.96
N LEU A 23 -0.05 7.92 -37.29
CA LEU A 23 0.71 6.82 -37.88
C LEU A 23 -0.27 5.74 -38.32
N THR A 24 -0.30 5.47 -39.62
CA THR A 24 -1.08 4.43 -40.25
C THR A 24 -0.93 3.09 -39.54
N GLU A 25 -2.06 2.55 -39.05
CA GLU A 25 -2.16 1.20 -38.54
C GLU A 25 -1.76 0.19 -39.60
N ASN A 26 -0.56 -0.35 -39.48
CA ASN A 26 -0.26 -1.60 -40.12
C ASN A 26 -1.05 -2.68 -39.37
N GLU A 27 -1.98 -3.34 -40.06
CA GLU A 27 -2.65 -4.56 -39.62
C GLU A 27 -1.55 -5.58 -39.29
N THR A 28 -1.19 -5.68 -38.02
CA THR A 28 -0.44 -6.83 -37.51
C THR A 28 -1.43 -7.99 -37.46
N GLU A 29 -1.27 -8.96 -38.37
CA GLU A 29 -1.97 -10.25 -38.25
C GLU A 29 -1.78 -10.78 -36.84
N GLU A 30 -2.87 -10.92 -36.09
CA GLU A 30 -2.86 -11.57 -34.76
C GLU A 30 -2.44 -13.03 -34.99
N VAL A 31 -1.20 -13.34 -34.66
CA VAL A 31 -0.70 -14.71 -34.72
C VAL A 31 -1.33 -15.50 -33.59
N ASP A 32 -2.15 -16.50 -33.94
CA ASP A 32 -2.77 -17.41 -32.97
C ASP A 32 -1.71 -18.36 -32.37
N TYR A 33 -1.31 -18.08 -31.14
CA TYR A 33 -0.39 -18.90 -30.34
C TYR A 33 -1.11 -19.99 -29.51
N SER A 34 -2.40 -20.22 -29.68
CA SER A 34 -3.19 -21.16 -28.85
C SER A 34 -2.71 -22.61 -28.89
N GLY A 35 -1.99 -22.99 -29.94
CA GLY A 35 -1.38 -24.31 -30.11
C GLY A 35 0.13 -24.37 -29.83
N PHE A 36 0.77 -23.25 -29.46
CA PHE A 36 2.22 -23.23 -29.28
C PHE A 36 2.58 -23.63 -27.82
N ASP A 37 3.37 -24.71 -27.68
CA ASP A 37 3.92 -25.13 -26.41
C ASP A 37 5.33 -24.54 -26.24
N LEU A 38 5.42 -23.40 -25.55
CA LEU A 38 6.68 -22.69 -25.31
C LEU A 38 7.69 -23.59 -24.57
N VAL A 39 7.26 -24.36 -23.59
CA VAL A 39 8.15 -25.20 -22.78
C VAL A 39 8.74 -26.33 -23.64
N ALA A 40 7.91 -26.97 -24.46
CA ALA A 40 8.39 -28.00 -25.41
C ALA A 40 9.39 -27.43 -26.40
N ALA A 41 9.09 -26.26 -26.97
CA ALA A 41 10.00 -25.57 -27.91
C ALA A 41 11.35 -25.20 -27.27
N MET A 42 11.34 -24.70 -26.04
CA MET A 42 12.57 -24.35 -25.29
C MET A 42 13.41 -25.58 -24.94
N LYS A 43 12.76 -26.70 -24.59
CA LYS A 43 13.46 -27.98 -24.36
C LYS A 43 14.07 -28.52 -25.63
N GLU A 44 13.33 -28.48 -26.74
CA GLU A 44 13.84 -28.92 -28.04
C GLU A 44 15.03 -28.06 -28.52
N ALA A 45 14.97 -26.75 -28.24
CA ALA A 45 16.06 -25.83 -28.50
C ALA A 45 17.26 -25.98 -27.54
N GLY A 46 17.18 -26.84 -26.54
CA GLY A 46 18.25 -27.07 -25.55
C GLY A 46 18.56 -25.87 -24.69
N ILE A 47 17.57 -25.07 -24.34
CA ILE A 47 17.75 -23.88 -23.47
C ILE A 47 18.00 -24.33 -22.03
N GLU A 48 19.17 -24.01 -21.50
CA GLU A 48 19.60 -24.34 -20.13
C GLU A 48 19.74 -23.12 -19.23
N VAL A 49 19.67 -21.91 -19.78
CA VAL A 49 19.86 -20.66 -19.03
C VAL A 49 18.70 -19.70 -19.28
N LEU A 50 18.13 -19.19 -18.20
CA LEU A 50 17.12 -18.13 -18.21
C LEU A 50 17.73 -16.88 -17.59
N CYS A 51 17.82 -15.80 -18.37
CA CYS A 51 18.23 -14.49 -17.89
C CYS A 51 17.00 -13.64 -17.61
N LEU A 52 16.91 -13.13 -16.38
CA LEU A 52 15.85 -12.24 -15.92
C LEU A 52 16.45 -10.85 -15.71
N ASP A 53 16.15 -9.94 -16.61
CA ASP A 53 16.54 -8.54 -16.45
C ASP A 53 15.47 -7.77 -15.68
N GLU A 54 15.88 -6.80 -14.84
CA GLU A 54 15.03 -6.02 -13.96
C GLU A 54 14.07 -6.89 -13.14
N CYS A 55 14.56 -8.01 -12.63
CA CYS A 55 13.74 -9.05 -12.01
C CYS A 55 12.95 -8.56 -10.77
N HIS A 56 13.30 -7.42 -10.18
CA HIS A 56 12.55 -6.81 -9.09
C HIS A 56 11.18 -6.25 -9.51
N HIS A 57 10.96 -5.99 -10.81
CA HIS A 57 9.68 -5.50 -11.33
C HIS A 57 8.66 -6.60 -11.64
N LEU A 58 9.02 -7.86 -11.49
CA LEU A 58 8.13 -8.97 -11.82
C LEU A 58 6.88 -8.96 -10.92
N ARG A 59 5.69 -8.92 -11.54
CA ARG A 59 4.39 -9.02 -10.86
C ARG A 59 4.10 -10.46 -10.43
N SER A 60 3.17 -10.64 -9.49
CA SER A 60 2.84 -11.94 -8.90
C SER A 60 2.50 -13.02 -9.92
N GLU A 61 1.84 -12.70 -11.02
CA GLU A 61 1.47 -13.66 -12.06
C GLU A 61 2.68 -14.12 -12.87
N TRP A 62 3.63 -13.21 -13.14
CA TRP A 62 4.90 -13.56 -13.79
C TRP A 62 5.75 -14.48 -12.90
N TRP A 63 5.80 -14.21 -11.60
CA TRP A 63 6.48 -15.10 -10.65
C TRP A 63 5.91 -16.51 -10.68
N LYS A 64 4.59 -16.67 -10.67
CA LYS A 64 3.94 -17.99 -10.76
C LYS A 64 4.28 -18.72 -12.05
N ALA A 65 4.24 -17.99 -13.16
CA ALA A 65 4.59 -18.55 -14.47
C ALA A 65 6.05 -19.01 -14.52
N LEU A 66 6.99 -18.23 -13.97
CA LEU A 66 8.40 -18.58 -13.90
C LEU A 66 8.67 -19.75 -12.95
N GLU A 67 8.00 -19.80 -11.80
CA GLU A 67 8.08 -20.93 -10.86
C GLU A 67 7.61 -22.23 -11.53
N GLU A 68 6.52 -22.18 -12.29
CA GLU A 68 6.00 -23.32 -13.03
C GLU A 68 6.93 -23.73 -14.19
N PHE A 69 7.46 -22.75 -14.91
CA PHE A 69 8.46 -22.99 -15.96
C PHE A 69 9.72 -23.67 -15.41
N LYS A 70 10.26 -23.17 -14.29
CA LYS A 70 11.44 -23.74 -13.61
C LYS A 70 11.22 -25.21 -13.21
N LYS A 71 10.01 -25.60 -12.82
CA LYS A 71 9.67 -26.99 -12.49
C LYS A 71 9.66 -27.92 -13.71
N GLN A 72 9.35 -27.36 -14.87
CA GLN A 72 9.20 -28.16 -16.11
C GLN A 72 10.51 -28.33 -16.88
N VAL A 73 11.51 -27.48 -16.65
CA VAL A 73 12.81 -27.54 -17.32
C VAL A 73 13.87 -27.99 -16.33
N ASP A 74 14.38 -29.21 -16.51
CA ASP A 74 15.40 -29.77 -15.65
C ASP A 74 16.74 -29.01 -15.79
N ASN A 75 17.44 -28.80 -14.68
CA ASN A 75 18.75 -28.14 -14.61
C ASN A 75 18.80 -26.70 -15.16
N LEU A 76 17.66 -26.01 -15.23
CA LEU A 76 17.61 -24.62 -15.66
C LEU A 76 18.42 -23.72 -14.72
N LYS A 77 19.44 -23.06 -15.27
CA LYS A 77 20.22 -22.05 -14.57
C LYS A 77 19.52 -20.71 -14.71
N ILE A 78 19.44 -19.94 -13.62
CA ILE A 78 18.83 -18.61 -13.63
C ILE A 78 19.92 -17.59 -13.36
N ILE A 79 19.99 -16.58 -14.24
CA ILE A 79 20.79 -15.37 -14.07
C ILE A 79 19.80 -14.24 -13.84
N ALA A 80 19.80 -13.66 -12.66
CA ALA A 80 18.94 -12.54 -12.29
C ALA A 80 19.75 -11.26 -12.22
N LEU A 81 19.34 -10.26 -12.99
CA LEU A 81 19.95 -8.94 -13.03
C LEU A 81 19.00 -7.91 -12.45
N THR A 82 19.50 -7.04 -11.61
CA THR A 82 18.74 -5.92 -11.05
C THR A 82 19.67 -4.86 -10.47
N ALA A 83 19.33 -3.60 -10.66
CA ALA A 83 20.00 -2.48 -9.99
C ALA A 83 19.48 -2.27 -8.56
N THR A 84 18.27 -2.73 -8.26
CA THR A 84 17.57 -2.46 -6.99
C THR A 84 16.89 -3.73 -6.46
N PRO A 85 17.62 -4.62 -5.77
CA PRO A 85 16.98 -5.76 -5.11
C PRO A 85 15.85 -5.30 -4.18
N PRO A 86 14.73 -6.04 -4.08
CA PRO A 86 13.53 -5.57 -3.38
C PRO A 86 13.64 -5.73 -1.85
N TYR A 87 14.63 -5.10 -1.23
CA TYR A 87 14.87 -5.17 0.22
C TYR A 87 13.70 -4.64 1.06
N ASP A 88 12.94 -3.68 0.54
CA ASP A 88 11.79 -3.07 1.22
C ASP A 88 10.49 -3.85 1.03
N SER A 89 10.55 -5.03 0.41
CA SER A 89 9.37 -5.87 0.17
C SER A 89 8.92 -6.61 1.44
N THR A 90 7.70 -7.19 1.38
CA THR A 90 7.23 -8.05 2.47
C THR A 90 8.10 -9.30 2.60
N PRO A 91 8.20 -9.93 3.80
CA PRO A 91 8.97 -11.15 3.99
C PRO A 91 8.60 -12.28 3.02
N ALA A 92 7.32 -12.39 2.66
CA ALA A 92 6.85 -13.38 1.69
C ALA A 92 7.35 -13.10 0.27
N MET A 93 7.37 -11.83 -0.16
CA MET A 93 7.91 -11.42 -1.46
C MET A 93 9.43 -11.60 -1.51
N TRP A 94 10.12 -11.23 -0.43
CA TRP A 94 11.56 -11.44 -0.32
C TRP A 94 11.92 -12.93 -0.41
N THR A 95 11.22 -13.81 0.33
CA THR A 95 11.44 -15.27 0.27
C THR A 95 11.22 -15.80 -1.15
N ARG A 96 10.18 -15.34 -1.84
CA ARG A 96 9.93 -15.73 -3.24
C ARG A 96 11.04 -15.29 -4.17
N TYR A 97 11.51 -14.05 -4.03
CA TYR A 97 12.63 -13.52 -4.79
C TYR A 97 13.89 -14.37 -4.58
N MET A 98 14.27 -14.64 -3.34
CA MET A 98 15.43 -15.45 -2.99
C MET A 98 15.32 -16.91 -3.49
N ASN A 99 14.14 -17.52 -3.47
CA ASN A 99 13.91 -18.87 -3.99
C ASN A 99 14.07 -18.94 -5.52
N MET A 100 13.81 -17.88 -6.23
CA MET A 100 13.94 -17.82 -7.69
C MET A 100 15.33 -17.38 -8.12
N CYS A 101 15.82 -16.28 -7.58
CA CYS A 101 17.05 -15.62 -8.00
C CYS A 101 18.30 -16.09 -7.27
N GLY A 102 18.14 -16.63 -6.04
CA GLY A 102 19.26 -16.99 -5.19
C GLY A 102 19.82 -15.82 -4.38
N GLU A 103 20.97 -16.05 -3.77
CA GLU A 103 21.76 -15.00 -3.12
C GLU A 103 22.46 -14.14 -4.16
N ILE A 104 22.90 -12.94 -3.77
CA ILE A 104 23.64 -12.05 -4.65
C ILE A 104 25.07 -12.59 -4.78
N ASP A 105 25.43 -13.02 -5.99
CA ASP A 105 26.74 -13.57 -6.29
C ASP A 105 27.78 -12.48 -6.59
N GLU A 106 27.35 -11.39 -7.24
CA GLU A 106 28.20 -10.29 -7.64
C GLU A 106 27.47 -8.95 -7.56
N GLU A 107 28.16 -7.93 -7.12
CA GLU A 107 27.65 -6.55 -7.03
C GLU A 107 28.65 -5.58 -7.66
N ILE A 108 28.20 -4.82 -8.66
CA ILE A 108 28.98 -3.73 -9.25
C ILE A 108 28.47 -2.42 -8.67
N THR A 109 29.32 -1.75 -7.90
CA THR A 109 28.90 -0.54 -7.17
C THR A 109 28.88 0.70 -8.07
N ILE A 110 27.99 1.67 -7.78
CA ILE A 110 27.94 2.95 -8.50
C ILE A 110 29.31 3.66 -8.52
N PRO A 111 30.09 3.73 -7.41
CA PRO A 111 31.41 4.34 -7.43
C PRO A 111 32.40 3.67 -8.40
N GLU A 112 32.32 2.35 -8.57
CA GLU A 112 33.14 1.62 -9.54
C GLU A 112 32.77 1.99 -10.98
N LEU A 113 31.48 2.01 -11.30
CA LEU A 113 30.97 2.38 -12.62
C LEU A 113 31.29 3.84 -12.99
N VAL A 114 31.23 4.75 -12.01
CA VAL A 114 31.64 6.15 -12.20
C VAL A 114 33.12 6.24 -12.44
N LYS A 115 33.95 5.51 -11.69
CA LYS A 115 35.40 5.50 -11.83
C LYS A 115 35.82 4.95 -13.21
N GLU A 116 35.11 3.95 -13.72
CA GLU A 116 35.36 3.38 -15.04
C GLU A 116 34.82 4.24 -16.18
N GLY A 117 34.02 5.27 -15.88
CA GLY A 117 33.39 6.12 -16.88
C GLY A 117 32.14 5.51 -17.54
N SER A 118 31.62 4.39 -17.01
CA SER A 118 30.38 3.75 -17.47
C SER A 118 29.13 4.46 -16.99
N LEU A 119 29.20 5.16 -15.85
CA LEU A 119 28.19 6.08 -15.33
C LEU A 119 28.75 7.47 -15.13
N CYS A 120 27.91 8.50 -15.33
CA CYS A 120 28.26 9.87 -14.97
C CYS A 120 28.24 10.02 -13.44
N PRO A 121 29.14 10.86 -12.88
CA PRO A 121 28.96 11.35 -11.51
C PRO A 121 27.61 12.04 -11.37
N HIS A 122 26.91 11.78 -10.28
CA HIS A 122 25.64 12.44 -10.00
C HIS A 122 25.74 13.23 -8.69
N GLN A 123 24.91 14.22 -8.57
CA GLN A 123 24.70 14.98 -7.33
C GLN A 123 23.20 15.10 -7.10
N ASP A 124 22.78 14.80 -5.87
CA ASP A 124 21.39 14.96 -5.47
C ASP A 124 21.20 16.36 -4.87
N TYR A 125 20.31 17.13 -5.46
CA TYR A 125 19.90 18.43 -4.96
C TYR A 125 18.51 18.32 -4.34
N VAL A 126 18.39 18.62 -3.06
CA VAL A 126 17.11 18.65 -2.36
C VAL A 126 16.60 20.08 -2.33
N TYR A 127 15.54 20.33 -3.07
CA TYR A 127 14.88 21.64 -3.11
C TYR A 127 13.58 21.58 -2.29
N PHE A 128 13.52 22.37 -1.21
CA PHE A 128 12.34 22.46 -0.36
C PHE A 128 11.41 23.57 -0.86
N ASN A 129 10.15 23.24 -1.04
CA ASN A 129 9.10 24.22 -1.30
C ASN A 129 7.96 24.07 -0.29
N TYR A 130 7.14 25.10 -0.21
CA TYR A 130 5.93 25.10 0.60
C TYR A 130 4.70 25.02 -0.30
N PRO A 131 3.60 24.39 0.16
CA PRO A 131 2.31 24.51 -0.49
C PRO A 131 1.90 25.98 -0.65
N THR A 132 1.07 26.27 -1.64
CA THR A 132 0.47 27.62 -1.75
C THR A 132 -0.43 27.88 -0.54
N LYS A 133 -0.80 29.15 -0.33
CA LYS A 133 -1.69 29.52 0.78
C LYS A 133 -3.05 28.83 0.70
N GLU A 134 -3.56 28.65 -0.50
CA GLU A 134 -4.82 27.97 -0.77
C GLU A 134 -4.70 26.47 -0.43
N GLU A 135 -3.63 25.82 -0.86
CA GLU A 135 -3.35 24.42 -0.55
C GLU A 135 -3.16 24.20 0.96
N GLU A 136 -2.42 25.11 1.62
CA GLU A 136 -2.26 25.07 3.09
C GLU A 136 -3.61 25.20 3.82
N GLN A 137 -4.49 26.07 3.34
CA GLN A 137 -5.84 26.22 3.89
C GLN A 137 -6.67 24.93 3.76
N GLU A 138 -6.59 24.24 2.61
CA GLU A 138 -7.31 22.98 2.44
C GLU A 138 -6.78 21.88 3.38
N VAL A 139 -5.45 21.77 3.54
CA VAL A 139 -4.85 20.87 4.52
C VAL A 139 -5.34 21.20 5.93
N ARG A 140 -5.34 22.47 6.32
CA ARG A 140 -5.83 22.91 7.64
C ARG A 140 -7.31 22.58 7.84
N ARG A 141 -8.17 22.85 6.86
CA ARG A 141 -9.60 22.52 6.92
C ARG A 141 -9.83 21.02 7.08
N PHE A 142 -9.04 20.19 6.39
CA PHE A 142 -9.11 18.75 6.57
C PHE A 142 -8.71 18.33 8.00
N GLN A 143 -7.61 18.87 8.51
CA GLN A 143 -7.15 18.60 9.87
C GLN A 143 -8.17 19.07 10.94
N GLU A 144 -8.77 20.23 10.77
CA GLU A 144 -9.80 20.77 11.66
C GLU A 144 -11.05 19.88 11.66
N ARG A 145 -11.53 19.42 10.50
CA ARG A 145 -12.66 18.48 10.40
C ARG A 145 -12.36 17.16 11.13
N SER A 146 -11.16 16.63 10.90
CA SER A 146 -10.72 15.38 11.57
C SER A 146 -10.63 15.54 13.09
N LYS A 147 -10.11 16.66 13.55
CA LYS A 147 -10.04 16.99 14.98
C LYS A 147 -11.43 17.19 15.59
N ALA A 148 -12.29 17.97 14.93
CA ALA A 148 -13.66 18.21 15.40
C ALA A 148 -14.46 16.91 15.47
N MET A 149 -14.32 16.01 14.50
CA MET A 149 -14.97 14.70 14.53
C MET A 149 -14.43 13.84 15.69
N THR A 150 -13.11 13.84 15.91
CA THR A 150 -12.52 13.15 17.07
C THR A 150 -13.09 13.68 18.39
N GLU A 151 -13.16 14.99 18.57
CA GLU A 151 -13.71 15.63 19.78
C GLU A 151 -15.20 15.32 19.96
N LYS A 152 -15.98 15.34 18.86
CA LYS A 152 -17.40 14.95 18.86
C LYS A 152 -17.58 13.53 19.35
N LEU A 153 -16.84 12.57 18.80
CA LEU A 153 -16.91 11.16 19.20
C LEU A 153 -16.38 10.91 20.61
N MET A 154 -15.42 11.70 21.04
CA MET A 154 -14.98 11.69 22.43
C MET A 154 -16.07 12.15 23.41
N GLN A 155 -17.03 12.95 22.99
CA GLN A 155 -18.15 13.41 23.83
C GLN A 155 -19.42 12.56 23.66
N ASP A 156 -19.49 11.74 22.59
CA ASP A 156 -20.65 10.91 22.28
C ASP A 156 -20.77 9.73 23.26
N THR A 157 -21.82 9.77 24.09
CA THR A 157 -22.11 8.72 25.07
C THR A 157 -22.60 7.44 24.43
N GLN A 158 -23.28 7.55 23.28
CA GLN A 158 -23.78 6.41 22.53
C GLN A 158 -22.64 5.65 21.84
N PHE A 159 -21.71 6.37 21.20
CA PHE A 159 -20.48 5.80 20.68
C PHE A 159 -19.68 5.08 21.77
N PHE A 160 -19.51 5.74 22.91
CA PHE A 160 -18.85 5.14 24.07
C PHE A 160 -19.49 3.83 24.51
N THR A 161 -20.82 3.79 24.60
CA THR A 161 -21.56 2.59 24.99
C THR A 161 -21.31 1.44 24.02
N TYR A 162 -21.33 1.73 22.73
CA TYR A 162 -21.06 0.72 21.72
C TYR A 162 -19.59 0.25 21.74
N VAL A 163 -18.63 1.16 21.83
CA VAL A 163 -17.21 0.78 21.92
C VAL A 163 -16.95 -0.12 23.13
N ARG A 164 -17.58 0.18 24.28
CA ARG A 164 -17.48 -0.63 25.49
C ARG A 164 -18.11 -2.02 25.35
N SER A 165 -19.04 -2.22 24.41
CA SER A 165 -19.69 -3.52 24.19
C SER A 165 -18.83 -4.51 23.39
N HIS A 166 -17.62 -4.13 22.97
CA HIS A 166 -16.76 -4.96 22.15
C HIS A 166 -16.46 -6.32 22.79
N LYS A 167 -16.71 -7.41 22.06
CA LYS A 167 -16.58 -8.80 22.55
C LYS A 167 -15.20 -9.15 23.10
N GLY A 168 -14.14 -8.55 22.59
CA GLY A 168 -12.78 -8.72 23.09
C GLY A 168 -12.59 -8.25 24.52
N LEU A 169 -13.36 -7.24 24.97
CA LEU A 169 -13.31 -6.73 26.35
C LEU A 169 -13.92 -7.71 27.35
N SER A 170 -14.91 -8.49 26.93
CA SER A 170 -15.57 -9.51 27.76
C SER A 170 -14.92 -10.89 27.70
N GLY A 171 -13.83 -11.04 26.92
CA GLY A 171 -13.14 -12.32 26.77
C GLY A 171 -13.83 -13.32 25.82
N GLN A 172 -14.75 -12.85 25.00
CA GLN A 172 -15.46 -13.68 24.02
C GLN A 172 -14.66 -13.91 22.72
N LEU A 173 -13.52 -13.22 22.54
CA LEU A 173 -12.60 -13.41 21.43
C LEU A 173 -11.28 -14.01 21.92
N SER A 174 -10.69 -14.88 21.11
CA SER A 174 -9.37 -15.45 21.38
C SER A 174 -8.26 -14.40 21.26
N ASP A 175 -7.11 -14.68 21.88
CA ASP A 175 -5.95 -13.77 21.82
C ASP A 175 -5.41 -13.66 20.41
N ASP A 176 -5.44 -14.74 19.61
CA ASP A 176 -5.00 -14.76 18.22
C ASP A 176 -5.83 -13.79 17.36
N LEU A 177 -7.16 -13.87 17.45
CA LEU A 177 -8.06 -12.94 16.73
C LEU A 177 -7.85 -11.47 17.13
N LEU A 178 -7.54 -11.21 18.39
CA LEU A 178 -7.24 -9.85 18.86
C LEU A 178 -5.88 -9.35 18.36
N LEU A 179 -4.94 -10.25 18.11
CA LEU A 179 -3.60 -9.95 17.61
C LEU A 179 -3.52 -9.92 16.08
N ASP A 180 -4.54 -10.33 15.35
CA ASP A 180 -4.61 -10.14 13.89
C ASP A 180 -4.47 -8.67 13.51
N ASN A 181 -4.98 -7.76 14.36
CA ASN A 181 -4.81 -6.31 14.19
C ASN A 181 -4.43 -5.62 15.52
N PRO A 182 -3.15 -5.68 15.92
CA PRO A 182 -2.69 -5.11 17.19
C PRO A 182 -2.92 -3.60 17.29
N ALA A 183 -2.84 -2.90 16.17
CA ALA A 183 -3.04 -1.45 16.11
C ALA A 183 -4.50 -1.07 16.38
N TYR A 184 -5.44 -1.88 15.93
CA TYR A 184 -6.87 -1.71 16.23
C TYR A 184 -7.16 -2.01 17.70
N LEU A 185 -6.67 -3.13 18.24
CA LEU A 185 -6.78 -3.43 19.67
C LEU A 185 -6.21 -2.28 20.52
N ALA A 186 -5.04 -1.76 20.15
CA ALA A 186 -4.44 -0.61 20.84
C ALA A 186 -5.38 0.60 20.81
N SER A 187 -6.00 0.92 19.66
CA SER A 187 -6.91 2.06 19.53
C SER A 187 -8.15 1.94 20.45
N LEU A 188 -8.68 0.72 20.58
CA LEU A 188 -9.77 0.40 21.48
C LEU A 188 -9.39 0.68 22.95
N LEU A 189 -8.23 0.17 23.38
CA LEU A 189 -7.75 0.36 24.76
C LEU A 189 -7.39 1.83 25.06
N ILE A 190 -6.79 2.53 24.09
CA ILE A 190 -6.48 3.96 24.19
C ILE A 190 -7.76 4.79 24.35
N TYR A 191 -8.81 4.46 23.61
CA TYR A 191 -10.10 5.12 23.75
C TYR A 191 -10.69 4.91 25.15
N LEU A 192 -10.72 3.67 25.66
CA LEU A 192 -11.23 3.38 27.00
C LEU A 192 -10.38 4.05 28.07
N GLN A 193 -9.05 4.06 27.96
CA GLN A 193 -8.17 4.78 28.86
C GLN A 193 -8.50 6.28 28.88
N SER A 194 -8.73 6.90 27.72
CA SER A 194 -9.08 8.32 27.63
C SER A 194 -10.42 8.67 28.28
N LYS A 195 -11.28 7.67 28.47
CA LYS A 195 -12.55 7.75 29.19
C LYS A 195 -12.43 7.36 30.68
N ASN A 196 -11.23 7.11 31.18
CA ASN A 196 -10.97 6.60 32.53
C ASN A 196 -11.73 5.30 32.84
N VAL A 197 -11.92 4.44 31.84
CA VAL A 197 -12.58 3.15 32.00
C VAL A 197 -11.54 2.05 32.11
N ALA A 198 -11.67 1.24 33.17
CA ALA A 198 -10.83 0.06 33.35
C ALA A 198 -11.15 -1.01 32.31
N PHE A 199 -10.12 -1.67 31.81
CA PHE A 199 -10.20 -2.80 30.91
C PHE A 199 -9.29 -3.93 31.39
N PRO A 200 -9.48 -5.19 30.94
CA PRO A 200 -8.65 -6.32 31.37
C PRO A 200 -7.17 -6.10 31.09
N SER A 201 -6.33 -6.14 32.14
CA SER A 201 -4.86 -5.95 32.01
C SER A 201 -4.19 -7.01 31.12
N ARG A 202 -4.87 -8.15 30.86
CA ARG A 202 -4.47 -9.14 29.85
C ARG A 202 -4.31 -8.51 28.47
N LEU A 203 -5.26 -7.67 28.03
CA LEU A 203 -5.26 -7.05 26.71
C LEU A 203 -4.07 -6.10 26.53
N GLN A 204 -3.70 -5.35 27.55
CA GLN A 204 -2.53 -4.49 27.49
C GLN A 204 -1.24 -5.32 27.44
N ARG A 205 -1.19 -6.45 28.16
CA ARG A 205 -0.04 -7.37 28.11
C ARG A 205 0.11 -8.04 26.73
N LEU A 206 -0.99 -8.39 26.08
CA LEU A 206 -0.97 -8.91 24.70
C LEU A 206 -0.29 -7.96 23.72
N LEU A 207 -0.51 -6.65 23.88
CA LEU A 207 0.16 -5.62 23.07
C LEU A 207 1.64 -5.41 23.44
N GLY A 208 2.15 -6.03 24.50
CA GLY A 208 3.51 -5.77 25.00
C GLY A 208 3.72 -4.31 25.48
N ALA A 209 2.66 -3.53 25.61
CA ALA A 209 2.74 -2.11 25.89
C ALA A 209 2.74 -1.84 27.40
N LYS A 210 3.84 -1.26 27.92
CA LYS A 210 3.90 -0.81 29.32
C LYS A 210 3.00 0.39 29.59
N LYS A 211 2.84 1.28 28.61
CA LYS A 211 2.00 2.48 28.68
C LYS A 211 1.34 2.71 27.31
N LEU A 212 0.06 3.03 27.34
CA LEU A 212 -0.67 3.42 26.15
C LEU A 212 -0.54 4.93 25.92
N PRO A 213 -0.45 5.41 24.67
CA PRO A 213 -0.41 6.82 24.35
C PRO A 213 -1.76 7.50 24.62
N SER A 214 -1.78 8.83 24.52
CA SER A 214 -3.02 9.60 24.55
C SER A 214 -3.81 9.44 23.24
N MET A 215 -5.15 9.57 23.34
CA MET A 215 -6.03 9.56 22.17
C MET A 215 -5.71 10.72 21.24
N ASN A 216 -5.66 10.44 19.96
CA ASN A 216 -5.46 11.41 18.89
C ASN A 216 -6.24 10.99 17.62
N VAL A 217 -6.17 11.82 16.57
CA VAL A 217 -6.88 11.58 15.30
C VAL A 217 -6.49 10.22 14.68
N GLN A 218 -5.22 9.83 14.72
CA GLN A 218 -4.74 8.57 14.15
C GLN A 218 -5.33 7.35 14.86
N TRP A 219 -5.42 7.39 16.19
CA TRP A 219 -6.03 6.31 16.96
C TRP A 219 -7.55 6.26 16.77
N MET A 220 -8.19 7.43 16.63
CA MET A 220 -9.63 7.51 16.31
C MET A 220 -9.92 6.95 14.92
N GLU A 221 -9.09 7.25 13.92
CA GLU A 221 -9.21 6.67 12.57
C GLU A 221 -9.18 5.15 12.59
N ARG A 222 -8.22 4.55 13.30
CA ARG A 222 -8.11 3.09 13.44
C ARG A 222 -9.29 2.47 14.17
N LEU A 223 -9.74 3.10 15.26
CA LEU A 223 -10.91 2.66 16.00
C LEU A 223 -12.16 2.67 15.13
N LEU A 224 -12.38 3.75 14.39
CA LEU A 224 -13.52 3.89 13.49
C LEU A 224 -13.48 2.90 12.33
N GLN A 225 -12.30 2.63 11.78
CA GLN A 225 -12.16 1.66 10.71
C GLN A 225 -12.64 0.28 11.17
N GLY A 226 -12.20 -0.20 12.33
CA GLY A 226 -12.67 -1.46 12.90
C GLY A 226 -14.16 -1.42 13.26
N PHE A 227 -14.61 -0.37 13.93
CA PHE A 227 -15.99 -0.22 14.36
C PHE A 227 -17.00 -0.19 13.21
N LEU A 228 -16.65 0.43 12.08
CA LEU A 228 -17.56 0.64 10.95
C LEU A 228 -17.48 -0.45 9.88
N TYR A 229 -16.29 -1.06 9.68
CA TYR A 229 -16.05 -1.91 8.52
C TYR A 229 -15.41 -3.26 8.82
N ASP A 230 -14.32 -3.29 9.60
CA ASP A 230 -13.48 -4.48 9.67
C ASP A 230 -13.92 -5.46 10.77
N ASP A 231 -14.52 -4.96 11.86
CA ASP A 231 -14.89 -5.75 13.04
C ASP A 231 -16.32 -5.44 13.54
N VAL A 232 -17.23 -5.29 12.60
CA VAL A 232 -18.63 -4.86 12.81
C VAL A 232 -19.36 -5.76 13.79
N ASP A 233 -19.13 -7.07 13.72
CA ASP A 233 -19.86 -8.10 14.47
C ASP A 233 -19.39 -8.23 15.94
N SER A 234 -18.29 -7.60 16.28
CA SER A 234 -17.77 -7.59 17.65
C SER A 234 -18.45 -6.55 18.57
N TYR A 235 -19.29 -5.69 18.00
CA TYR A 235 -19.99 -4.64 18.72
C TYR A 235 -21.50 -4.90 18.79
N LEU A 236 -22.09 -4.61 19.95
CA LEU A 236 -23.56 -4.57 20.09
C LEU A 236 -24.09 -3.19 19.66
N CYS A 237 -23.83 -2.83 18.40
CA CYS A 237 -24.17 -1.52 17.86
C CYS A 237 -25.45 -1.58 17.03
N ASP A 238 -26.34 -0.61 17.27
CA ASP A 238 -27.52 -0.40 16.43
C ASP A 238 -27.10 -0.02 15.00
N LYS A 239 -27.75 -0.67 14.03
CA LYS A 239 -27.52 -0.44 12.60
C LYS A 239 -27.80 1.02 12.22
N VAL A 240 -28.86 1.62 12.76
CA VAL A 240 -29.25 3.00 12.46
C VAL A 240 -28.16 3.97 12.92
N TYR A 241 -27.63 3.80 14.14
CA TYR A 241 -26.53 4.64 14.61
C TYR A 241 -25.30 4.54 13.72
N ARG A 242 -24.94 3.31 13.31
CA ARG A 242 -23.77 3.09 12.44
C ARG A 242 -23.95 3.75 11.07
N GLU A 243 -25.13 3.65 10.48
CA GLU A 243 -25.45 4.31 9.20
C GLU A 243 -25.42 5.84 9.31
N LEU A 244 -25.95 6.41 10.41
CA LEU A 244 -25.87 7.84 10.67
C LEU A 244 -24.42 8.32 10.87
N LEU A 245 -23.60 7.58 11.58
CA LEU A 245 -22.19 7.90 11.76
C LEU A 245 -21.40 7.83 10.44
N ILE A 246 -21.68 6.82 9.61
CA ILE A 246 -21.10 6.74 8.27
C ILE A 246 -21.52 7.95 7.41
N ALA A 247 -22.78 8.34 7.45
CA ALA A 247 -23.28 9.49 6.70
C ALA A 247 -22.59 10.81 7.15
N ASP A 248 -22.43 11.00 8.46
CA ASP A 248 -21.76 12.17 9.04
C ASP A 248 -20.28 12.23 8.65
N LEU A 249 -19.56 11.12 8.76
CA LEU A 249 -18.16 11.02 8.33
C LEU A 249 -17.98 11.25 6.81
N LYS A 250 -18.90 10.73 5.98
CA LYS A 250 -18.91 10.98 4.53
C LYS A 250 -19.16 12.45 4.20
N SER A 251 -20.13 13.08 4.86
CA SER A 251 -20.43 14.51 4.66
C SER A 251 -19.24 15.41 5.03
N SER A 252 -18.44 14.97 6.00
CA SER A 252 -17.20 15.64 6.43
C SER A 252 -15.99 15.31 5.56
N GLY A 253 -16.13 14.43 4.55
CA GLY A 253 -15.04 13.98 3.69
C GLY A 253 -13.99 13.10 4.42
N LEU A 254 -14.40 12.39 5.46
CA LEU A 254 -13.55 11.55 6.30
C LEU A 254 -13.72 10.04 6.01
N ILE A 255 -14.44 9.69 4.94
CA ILE A 255 -14.56 8.33 4.41
C ILE A 255 -14.37 8.38 2.89
N GLU A 256 -13.48 7.54 2.38
CA GLU A 256 -13.27 7.25 0.97
C GLU A 256 -13.60 5.79 0.68
N LYS A 257 -14.63 5.52 -0.11
CA LYS A 257 -15.18 4.17 -0.34
C LYS A 257 -15.61 3.52 1.00
N LYS A 258 -14.86 2.53 1.50
CA LYS A 258 -15.04 1.86 2.80
C LYS A 258 -13.85 2.08 3.74
N LYS A 259 -13.06 3.11 3.53
CA LYS A 259 -11.89 3.45 4.33
C LYS A 259 -12.13 4.76 5.06
N VAL A 260 -11.90 4.75 6.36
CA VAL A 260 -11.86 5.96 7.19
C VAL A 260 -10.54 6.68 6.93
N VAL A 261 -10.60 7.97 6.64
CA VAL A 261 -9.45 8.81 6.24
C VAL A 261 -9.45 10.10 7.06
N MET A 262 -8.81 10.08 8.21
CA MET A 262 -8.75 11.24 9.11
C MET A 262 -7.34 11.82 9.22
N THR A 263 -6.32 11.03 8.93
CA THR A 263 -4.92 11.46 8.95
C THR A 263 -4.43 11.85 7.56
N LYS A 264 -4.88 11.12 6.54
CA LYS A 264 -4.53 11.34 5.13
C LYS A 264 -5.75 11.06 4.26
N SER A 265 -6.07 11.95 3.33
CA SER A 265 -7.07 11.70 2.30
C SER A 265 -6.41 11.71 0.92
N ALA A 266 -6.90 10.87 0.00
CA ALA A 266 -6.39 10.81 -1.36
C ALA A 266 -6.53 12.16 -2.09
N ALA A 267 -7.58 12.93 -1.79
CA ALA A 267 -7.78 14.27 -2.35
C ALA A 267 -6.66 15.24 -1.92
N VAL A 268 -6.31 15.26 -0.62
CA VAL A 268 -5.23 16.11 -0.09
C VAL A 268 -3.87 15.64 -0.62
N GLU A 269 -3.60 14.35 -0.66
CA GLU A 269 -2.36 13.80 -1.21
C GLU A 269 -2.21 14.14 -2.70
N LYS A 270 -3.27 13.97 -3.50
CA LYS A 270 -3.27 14.32 -4.92
C LYS A 270 -3.03 15.83 -5.12
N MET A 271 -3.67 16.68 -4.32
CA MET A 271 -3.46 18.12 -4.37
C MET A 271 -1.99 18.48 -4.07
N LEU A 272 -1.40 17.93 -3.00
CA LEU A 272 -0.01 18.18 -2.63
C LEU A 272 1.00 17.57 -3.62
N THR A 273 0.67 16.44 -4.24
CA THR A 273 1.49 15.83 -5.29
C THR A 273 1.55 16.72 -6.53
N ASN A 274 0.43 17.32 -6.91
CA ASN A 274 0.28 18.23 -8.06
C ASN A 274 0.39 19.71 -7.68
N SER A 275 1.01 20.04 -6.55
CA SER A 275 1.11 21.39 -6.03
C SER A 275 1.72 22.37 -7.04
N LEU A 276 1.09 23.51 -7.22
CA LEU A 276 1.62 24.63 -8.02
C LEU A 276 2.98 25.12 -7.48
N GLY A 277 3.21 25.01 -6.17
CA GLY A 277 4.50 25.31 -5.56
C GLY A 277 5.62 24.44 -6.15
N LYS A 278 5.38 23.15 -6.38
CA LYS A 278 6.34 22.23 -7.02
C LYS A 278 6.62 22.63 -8.47
N CYS A 279 5.58 22.94 -9.24
CA CYS A 279 5.74 23.39 -10.63
C CYS A 279 6.57 24.67 -10.73
N ASN A 280 6.34 25.63 -9.84
CA ASN A 280 7.12 26.86 -9.77
C ASN A 280 8.59 26.55 -9.42
N SER A 281 8.83 25.68 -8.45
CA SER A 281 10.18 25.25 -8.08
C SER A 281 10.92 24.56 -9.22
N ILE A 282 10.24 23.67 -9.97
CA ILE A 282 10.82 23.04 -11.16
C ILE A 282 11.21 24.09 -12.20
N ARG A 283 10.31 25.04 -12.47
CA ARG A 283 10.60 26.16 -13.38
C ARG A 283 11.84 26.95 -12.91
N ASP A 284 11.91 27.29 -11.64
CA ASP A 284 13.01 28.05 -11.08
C ASP A 284 14.35 27.28 -11.16
N ILE A 285 14.34 25.95 -10.98
CA ILE A 285 15.52 25.09 -11.15
C ILE A 285 15.97 25.01 -12.61
N VAL A 286 15.02 24.97 -13.56
CA VAL A 286 15.33 24.82 -14.99
C VAL A 286 15.85 26.13 -15.60
N PHE A 287 15.40 27.29 -15.11
CA PHE A 287 15.75 28.61 -15.67
C PHE A 287 16.80 29.38 -14.88
N HIS A 288 17.33 28.83 -13.83
CA HIS A 288 18.47 29.37 -13.04
C HIS A 288 19.64 28.39 -12.97
#